data_e5d26d6e4fe88fa6980001888e5926fa
#
_entry.id   e5d26d6e4fe88fa6980001888e5926fa
#
_cell.length_a   1.000
_cell.length_b   1.000
_cell.length_c   1.000
_cell.angle_alpha   90.00
_cell.angle_beta   90.00
_cell.angle_gamma   90.00
#
_symmetry.space_group_name_H-M   'P 1'
#
loop_
_entity.id
_entity.type
_entity.pdbx_description
1 polymer ?
#
loop_
_entity_poly.entity_id
_entity_poly.type
_entity_poly.pdbx_seq_one_letter_code
_entity_poly.pdbx_strand_id
1 'polypeptide(L)'
;MTKLKGILLTQGMHGMISQVEGLAKALDMDFTHHKVELNNFWKIVPPKLTPISQNIYKKINEYDFDVIISCGRKSVIPSIHLKSISKKKVLNIHIQDPKVDFNHFDFIVAPEHDGISGTNVIKTKGAIH
;
A
#
# COMPACT_ATOMS: atom_id res chain seq x y z
N MET A 1 26.10 -4.40 -2.48
CA MET A 1 24.73 -4.93 -2.34
C MET A 1 23.72 -3.87 -2.72
N THR A 2 22.81 -4.21 -3.63
CA THR A 2 21.81 -3.27 -4.11
C THR A 2 20.66 -3.20 -3.12
N LYS A 3 20.26 -1.99 -2.74
CA LYS A 3 19.09 -1.82 -1.90
C LYS A 3 17.82 -2.13 -2.67
N LEU A 4 16.80 -2.62 -1.99
CA LEU A 4 15.48 -2.75 -2.56
C LEU A 4 14.91 -1.37 -2.88
N LYS A 5 14.18 -1.28 -3.96
CA LYS A 5 13.48 -0.05 -4.35
C LYS A 5 12.01 -0.17 -3.97
N GLY A 6 11.53 0.78 -3.21
CA GLY A 6 10.14 0.83 -2.79
C GLY A 6 9.37 1.96 -3.45
N ILE A 7 8.10 1.71 -3.70
CA ILE A 7 7.15 2.75 -4.08
C ILE A 7 6.16 2.88 -2.93
N LEU A 8 5.97 4.10 -2.43
CA LEU A 8 5.09 4.37 -1.30
C LEU A 8 3.82 5.05 -1.79
N LEU A 9 2.67 4.52 -1.40
CA LEU A 9 1.37 5.01 -1.84
C LEU A 9 0.56 5.50 -0.65
N THR A 10 0.20 6.78 -0.63
CA THR A 10 -0.69 7.35 0.38
C THR A 10 -1.61 8.39 -0.27
N GLN A 11 -2.57 8.87 0.55
CA GLN A 11 -3.45 9.97 0.14
C GLN A 11 -2.81 11.35 0.38
N GLY A 12 -1.57 11.38 0.87
CA GLY A 12 -0.85 12.62 1.16
C GLY A 12 -1.06 13.15 2.58
N MET A 13 -1.72 12.39 3.45
CA MET A 13 -1.91 12.78 4.86
C MET A 13 -0.64 12.51 5.65
N HIS A 14 -0.24 13.45 6.51
CA HIS A 14 1.03 13.35 7.26
C HIS A 14 1.17 12.06 8.05
N GLY A 15 0.12 11.61 8.72
CA GLY A 15 0.16 10.38 9.50
C GLY A 15 0.43 9.15 8.64
N MET A 16 -0.14 9.11 7.45
CA MET A 16 0.08 8.01 6.50
C MET A 16 1.49 8.05 5.93
N ILE A 17 1.97 9.25 5.57
CA ILE A 17 3.34 9.42 5.04
C ILE A 17 4.36 8.94 6.06
N SER A 18 4.19 9.34 7.33
CA SER A 18 5.11 8.93 8.40
C SER A 18 5.17 7.41 8.55
N GLN A 19 4.05 6.73 8.43
CA GLN A 19 3.99 5.29 8.58
C GLN A 19 4.69 4.56 7.42
N VAL A 20 4.39 4.93 6.17
CA VAL A 20 5.01 4.26 5.02
C VAL A 20 6.50 4.56 4.94
N GLU A 21 6.91 5.78 5.19
CA GLU A 21 8.33 6.15 5.20
C GLU A 21 9.07 5.52 6.37
N GLY A 22 8.44 5.44 7.54
CA GLY A 22 9.01 4.77 8.71
C GLY A 22 9.31 3.30 8.42
N LEU A 23 8.37 2.60 7.81
CA LEU A 23 8.56 1.20 7.45
C LEU A 23 9.65 1.04 6.38
N ALA A 24 9.65 1.89 5.36
CA ALA A 24 10.66 1.83 4.29
C ALA A 24 12.07 2.06 4.85
N LYS A 25 12.22 3.01 5.77
CA LYS A 25 13.50 3.28 6.44
C LYS A 25 13.92 2.11 7.31
N ALA A 26 12.99 1.50 8.03
CA ALA A 26 13.29 0.35 8.88
C ALA A 26 13.75 -0.85 8.05
N LEU A 27 13.28 -0.98 6.82
CA LEU A 27 13.67 -2.04 5.90
C LEU A 27 14.90 -1.66 5.04
N ASP A 28 15.47 -0.48 5.31
CA ASP A 28 16.65 0.04 4.59
C ASP A 28 16.46 0.04 3.07
N MET A 29 15.32 0.56 2.63
CA MET A 29 14.96 0.65 1.21
C MET A 29 15.18 2.06 0.67
N ASP A 30 15.56 2.15 -0.62
CA ASP A 30 15.39 3.39 -1.36
C ASP A 30 13.93 3.46 -1.78
N PHE A 31 13.32 4.64 -1.71
CA PHE A 31 11.89 4.75 -2.02
C PHE A 31 11.54 6.06 -2.72
N THR A 32 10.44 6.00 -3.47
CA THR A 32 9.77 7.16 -4.05
C THR A 32 8.33 7.19 -3.53
N HIS A 33 7.89 8.34 -3.06
CA HIS A 33 6.53 8.49 -2.53
C HIS A 33 5.61 9.05 -3.61
N HIS A 34 4.44 8.43 -3.77
CA HIS A 34 3.40 8.86 -4.71
C HIS A 34 2.10 9.11 -3.97
N LYS A 35 1.55 10.30 -4.15
CA LYS A 35 0.21 10.59 -3.67
C LYS A 35 -0.81 9.95 -4.60
N VAL A 36 -1.65 9.09 -4.06
CA VAL A 36 -2.70 8.41 -4.83
C VAL A 36 -3.87 9.35 -5.04
N GLU A 37 -4.34 9.44 -6.28
CA GLU A 37 -5.56 10.17 -6.62
C GLU A 37 -6.53 9.23 -7.33
N LEU A 38 -7.70 9.02 -6.73
CA LEU A 38 -8.76 8.24 -7.35
C LEU A 38 -9.58 9.13 -8.27
N ASN A 39 -10.12 8.53 -9.32
CA ASN A 39 -11.06 9.23 -10.20
C ASN A 39 -12.37 9.51 -9.43
N ASN A 40 -13.04 10.60 -9.76
CA ASN A 40 -14.11 11.20 -8.93
C ASN A 40 -15.15 10.22 -8.41
N PHE A 41 -15.68 9.37 -9.26
CA PHE A 41 -16.67 8.38 -8.84
C PHE A 41 -16.13 7.42 -7.78
N TRP A 42 -14.89 6.98 -7.96
CA TRP A 42 -14.30 5.93 -7.12
C TRP A 42 -13.83 6.44 -5.76
N LYS A 43 -13.79 7.75 -5.57
CA LYS A 43 -13.46 8.33 -4.25
C LYS A 43 -14.45 7.95 -3.16
N ILE A 44 -15.71 7.71 -3.53
CA ILE A 44 -16.78 7.40 -2.58
C ILE A 44 -17.12 5.92 -2.52
N VAL A 45 -16.52 5.09 -3.37
CA VAL A 45 -16.79 3.65 -3.40
C VAL A 45 -15.80 2.93 -2.47
N PRO A 46 -16.28 2.06 -1.56
CA PRO A 46 -15.38 1.28 -0.71
C PRO A 46 -14.46 0.37 -1.54
N PRO A 47 -13.24 0.08 -1.07
CA PRO A 47 -12.33 -0.81 -1.80
C PRO A 47 -12.95 -2.16 -2.15
N LYS A 48 -13.74 -2.71 -1.25
CA LYS A 48 -14.43 -3.98 -1.44
C LYS A 48 -15.30 -4.02 -2.70
N LEU A 49 -15.88 -2.87 -3.08
CA LEU A 49 -16.78 -2.75 -4.23
C LEU A 49 -16.08 -2.13 -5.45
N THR A 50 -14.78 -1.90 -5.38
CA THR A 50 -14.01 -1.23 -6.44
C THR A 50 -13.28 -2.29 -7.26
N PRO A 51 -13.42 -2.26 -8.62
CA PRO A 51 -12.65 -3.17 -9.47
C PRO A 51 -11.15 -2.83 -9.45
N ILE A 52 -10.33 -3.83 -9.66
CA ILE A 52 -8.87 -3.65 -9.75
C ILE A 52 -8.55 -3.28 -11.19
N SER A 53 -8.38 -1.99 -11.47
CA SER A 53 -8.25 -1.47 -12.81
C SER A 53 -7.52 -0.13 -12.84
N GLN A 54 -6.84 0.17 -13.95
CA GLN A 54 -6.21 1.46 -14.16
C GLN A 54 -7.21 2.61 -14.23
N ASN A 55 -8.46 2.33 -14.57
CA ASN A 55 -9.50 3.37 -14.70
C ASN A 55 -9.93 3.97 -13.36
N ILE A 56 -9.48 3.41 -12.24
CA ILE A 56 -9.89 3.80 -10.89
C ILE A 56 -9.07 4.99 -10.39
N TYR A 57 -7.81 5.11 -10.79
CA TYR A 57 -6.86 6.08 -10.24
C TYR A 57 -5.97 6.66 -11.31
N LYS A 58 -5.35 7.80 -11.01
CA LYS A 58 -4.39 8.43 -11.92
C LYS A 58 -3.15 7.57 -12.05
N LYS A 59 -2.69 7.38 -13.27
CA LYS A 59 -1.55 6.53 -13.60
C LYS A 59 -0.29 6.99 -12.86
N ILE A 60 0.42 6.01 -12.30
CA ILE A 60 1.69 6.21 -11.64
C ILE A 60 2.78 5.74 -12.59
N ASN A 61 3.65 6.66 -13.01
CA ASN A 61 4.69 6.39 -14.02
C ASN A 61 5.99 5.91 -13.35
N GLU A 62 5.92 4.75 -12.72
CA GLU A 62 7.09 4.12 -12.12
C GLU A 62 7.02 2.63 -12.41
N TYR A 63 8.10 2.06 -12.98
CA TYR A 63 8.06 0.70 -13.50
C TYR A 63 9.11 -0.23 -12.90
N ASP A 64 10.10 0.32 -12.19
CA ASP A 64 11.20 -0.47 -11.63
C ASP A 64 11.21 -0.34 -10.12
N PHE A 65 10.41 -1.18 -9.44
CA PHE A 65 10.35 -1.23 -8.00
C PHE A 65 10.21 -2.69 -7.56
N ASP A 66 10.65 -2.97 -6.34
CA ASP A 66 10.64 -4.31 -5.75
C ASP A 66 9.51 -4.49 -4.75
N VAL A 67 9.12 -3.40 -4.08
CA VAL A 67 8.16 -3.43 -2.98
C VAL A 67 7.20 -2.25 -3.11
N ILE A 68 5.92 -2.50 -2.84
CA ILE A 68 4.90 -1.46 -2.73
C ILE A 68 4.49 -1.39 -1.26
N ILE A 69 4.59 -0.20 -0.65
CA ILE A 69 4.09 0.03 0.71
C ILE A 69 2.97 1.05 0.60
N SER A 70 1.77 0.67 1.00
CA SER A 70 0.59 1.52 0.90
C SER A 70 -0.06 1.71 2.27
N CYS A 71 -0.71 2.83 2.45
CA CYS A 71 -1.47 3.14 3.66
C CYS A 71 -2.71 3.94 3.29
N GLY A 72 -3.84 3.57 3.88
CA GLY A 72 -5.09 4.26 3.68
C GLY A 72 -5.98 3.62 2.63
N ARG A 73 -7.28 3.90 2.76
CA ARG A 73 -8.32 3.27 1.94
C ARG A 73 -8.11 3.49 0.43
N LYS A 74 -7.72 4.72 0.04
CA LYS A 74 -7.60 5.08 -1.38
C LYS A 74 -6.41 4.45 -2.06
N SER A 75 -5.44 3.94 -1.31
CA SER A 75 -4.25 3.30 -1.89
C SER A 75 -4.37 1.78 -2.03
N VAL A 76 -5.46 1.18 -1.54
CA VAL A 76 -5.67 -0.27 -1.57
C VAL A 76 -5.69 -0.80 -3.01
N ILE A 77 -6.59 -0.29 -3.84
CA ILE A 77 -6.74 -0.75 -5.22
C ILE A 77 -5.52 -0.42 -6.07
N PRO A 78 -4.94 0.80 -6.01
CA PRO A 78 -3.70 1.07 -6.72
C PRO A 78 -2.55 0.11 -6.36
N SER A 79 -2.40 -0.24 -5.08
CA SER A 79 -1.36 -1.19 -4.66
C SER A 79 -1.56 -2.57 -5.30
N ILE A 80 -2.78 -3.09 -5.25
CA ILE A 80 -3.10 -4.40 -5.84
C ILE A 80 -2.88 -4.37 -7.35
N HIS A 81 -3.35 -3.31 -8.01
CA HIS A 81 -3.24 -3.17 -9.46
C HIS A 81 -1.78 -3.07 -9.92
N LEU A 82 -0.99 -2.21 -9.28
CA LEU A 82 0.43 -2.06 -9.63
C LEU A 82 1.19 -3.38 -9.51
N LYS A 83 0.91 -4.16 -8.47
CA LYS A 83 1.51 -5.47 -8.33
C LYS A 83 1.11 -6.38 -9.50
N SER A 84 -0.16 -6.35 -9.89
CA SER A 84 -0.69 -7.24 -10.94
C SER A 84 -0.11 -6.96 -12.31
N ILE A 85 0.26 -5.70 -12.61
CA ILE A 85 0.82 -5.32 -13.91
C ILE A 85 2.35 -5.31 -13.94
N SER A 86 3.00 -5.58 -12.82
CA SER A 86 4.46 -5.60 -12.75
C SER A 86 5.02 -6.79 -13.51
N LYS A 87 6.09 -6.55 -14.28
CA LYS A 87 6.74 -7.60 -15.08
C LYS A 87 7.63 -8.52 -14.27
N LYS A 88 8.04 -8.09 -13.09
CA LYS A 88 8.84 -8.89 -12.16
C LYS A 88 8.05 -9.14 -10.88
N LYS A 89 8.56 -10.03 -10.04
CA LYS A 89 7.92 -10.29 -8.74
C LYS A 89 8.06 -9.09 -7.84
N VAL A 90 6.93 -8.57 -7.38
CA VAL A 90 6.85 -7.41 -6.50
C VAL A 90 6.07 -7.81 -5.25
N LEU A 91 6.57 -7.41 -4.08
CA LEU A 91 5.86 -7.58 -2.82
C LEU A 91 5.02 -6.35 -2.54
N ASN A 92 3.80 -6.54 -2.04
CA ASN A 92 2.97 -5.42 -1.60
C ASN A 92 2.64 -5.56 -0.11
N ILE A 93 2.85 -4.46 0.61
CA ILE A 93 2.60 -4.36 2.04
C ILE A 93 1.61 -3.24 2.25
N HIS A 94 0.53 -3.50 2.96
CA HIS A 94 -0.45 -2.47 3.31
C HIS A 94 -0.43 -2.23 4.81
N ILE A 95 -0.45 -0.96 5.21
CA ILE A 95 -0.51 -0.56 6.61
C ILE A 95 -1.94 -0.20 6.93
N GLN A 96 -2.50 -0.79 7.96
CA GLN A 96 -3.89 -0.75 8.43
C GLN A 96 -4.75 -1.80 7.74
N ASP A 97 -6.00 -1.90 8.17
CA ASP A 97 -6.98 -2.84 7.61
C ASP A 97 -7.33 -2.39 6.17
N PRO A 98 -7.06 -3.22 5.15
CA PRO A 98 -7.35 -2.83 3.77
C PRO A 98 -8.83 -2.91 3.40
N LYS A 99 -9.66 -3.54 4.23
CA LYS A 99 -11.11 -3.73 3.97
C LYS A 99 -11.42 -4.53 2.70
N VAL A 100 -10.46 -5.35 2.28
CA VAL A 100 -10.61 -6.32 1.17
C VAL A 100 -9.99 -7.64 1.61
N ASP A 101 -10.09 -8.68 0.78
CA ASP A 101 -9.46 -9.97 1.06
C ASP A 101 -7.96 -9.78 1.30
N PHE A 102 -7.47 -10.28 2.42
CA PHE A 102 -6.06 -10.13 2.82
C PHE A 102 -5.10 -10.82 1.87
N ASN A 103 -5.57 -11.79 1.09
CA ASN A 103 -4.74 -12.49 0.12
C ASN A 103 -4.28 -11.60 -1.05
N HIS A 104 -4.87 -10.42 -1.22
CA HIS A 104 -4.36 -9.44 -2.19
C HIS A 104 -3.03 -8.83 -1.79
N PHE A 105 -2.59 -9.03 -0.55
CA PHE A 105 -1.34 -8.46 -0.03
C PHE A 105 -0.41 -9.56 0.45
N ASP A 106 0.89 -9.33 0.27
CA ASP A 106 1.90 -10.21 0.85
C ASP A 106 1.95 -10.05 2.35
N PHE A 107 1.86 -8.80 2.84
CA PHE A 107 1.81 -8.51 4.27
C PHE A 107 0.87 -7.35 4.54
N ILE A 108 0.20 -7.43 5.69
CA ILE A 108 -0.62 -6.35 6.25
C ILE A 108 -0.06 -6.04 7.62
N VAL A 109 0.30 -4.76 7.84
CA VAL A 109 0.82 -4.29 9.12
C VAL A 109 -0.26 -3.45 9.78
N ALA A 110 -0.75 -3.89 10.93
CA ALA A 110 -1.85 -3.22 11.59
C ALA A 110 -1.64 -3.13 13.11
N PRO A 111 -2.10 -2.01 13.74
CA PRO A 111 -2.10 -1.94 15.20
C PRO A 111 -3.00 -3.01 15.79
N GLU A 112 -2.69 -3.47 16.99
CA GLU A 112 -3.48 -4.50 17.68
C GLU A 112 -4.93 -4.10 17.83
N HIS A 113 -5.21 -2.79 18.02
CA HIS A 113 -6.57 -2.30 18.21
C HIS A 113 -7.45 -2.36 16.95
N ASP A 114 -6.87 -2.59 15.77
CA ASP A 114 -7.67 -2.78 14.55
C ASP A 114 -8.43 -4.10 14.55
N GLY A 115 -8.05 -5.04 15.42
CA GLY A 115 -8.77 -6.27 15.60
C GLY A 115 -8.71 -7.26 14.45
N ILE A 116 -7.78 -7.09 13.51
CA ILE A 116 -7.63 -8.03 12.39
C ILE A 116 -6.53 -9.04 12.67
N SER A 117 -6.66 -10.22 12.08
CA SER A 117 -5.65 -11.27 12.20
C SER A 117 -5.64 -12.14 10.94
N GLY A 118 -4.52 -12.81 10.71
CA GLY A 118 -4.35 -13.70 9.57
C GLY A 118 -2.90 -14.13 9.46
N THR A 119 -2.62 -15.07 8.55
CA THR A 119 -1.27 -15.62 8.37
C THR A 119 -0.27 -14.59 7.86
N ASN A 120 -0.77 -13.57 7.15
CA ASN A 120 0.06 -12.48 6.59
C ASN A 120 -0.13 -11.14 7.32
N VAL A 121 -0.78 -11.15 8.48
CA VAL A 121 -1.01 -9.93 9.26
C VAL A 121 0.05 -9.82 10.35
N ILE A 122 0.75 -8.69 10.38
CA ILE A 122 1.73 -8.35 11.40
C ILE A 122 1.11 -7.30 12.31
N LYS A 123 0.95 -7.63 13.58
CA LYS A 123 0.34 -6.73 14.56
C LYS A 123 1.42 -5.88 15.23
N THR A 124 1.13 -4.59 15.41
CA THR A 124 2.01 -3.66 16.12
C THR A 124 1.30 -3.12 17.35
N LYS A 125 2.07 -2.68 18.35
CA LYS A 125 1.51 -2.11 19.59
C LYS A 125 1.10 -0.66 19.44
N GLY A 126 1.33 -0.06 18.30
CA GLY A 126 0.97 1.32 18.04
C GLY A 126 1.26 1.68 16.60
N ALA A 127 1.10 2.96 16.26
CA ALA A 127 1.39 3.43 14.92
C ALA A 127 2.90 3.37 14.63
N ILE A 128 3.24 3.12 13.38
CA ILE A 128 4.63 3.17 12.92
C ILE A 128 5.02 4.63 12.71
N HIS A 129 6.15 5.01 13.24
CA HIS A 129 6.67 6.39 13.11
C HIS A 129 8.05 6.40 12.47
#